data_f4b2e0b7097d21e22c3b3af08aa6cd49
#
_entry.id   f4b2e0b7097d21e22c3b3af08aa6cd49
#
_cell.length_a   1.000
_cell.length_b   1.000
_cell.length_c   1.000
_cell.angle_alpha   90.00
_cell.angle_beta   90.00
_cell.angle_gamma   90.00
#
_symmetry.space_group_name_H-M   'P 1'
#
loop_
_entity.id
_entity.type
_entity.pdbx_description
1 polymer ?
#
loop_
_entity_poly.entity_id
_entity_poly.type
_entity_poly.pdbx_seq_one_letter_code
_entity_poly.pdbx_strand_id
1 'polypeptide(L)'
;MSAMYLKIKCDLLEKINNGTYKEGDLIPTEIELSEIYDVSRPTVRQAIQLLVDDGYLEKRRKRGTMVCQRKIEQEFTQKILSFDKEMNEKGLTTSTKVISLKIEKASEEVSKALGISSSEKVCKLIRLRYINSKPNVIVTTYIPYKLFPDIENVDFVNSRLYDYFSDKGNPVVKIRRKLETVKADETTSDLLDIKENDPIFYFHSYGYGNGNKVIEYSISRYRGDINYFVFDLYR
;
A
#
# COMPACT_ATOMS: atom_id res chain seq x y z
N MET A 1 11.39 29.45 -16.77
CA MET A 1 12.27 29.31 -15.57
C MET A 1 11.45 28.75 -14.43
N SER A 2 11.85 27.62 -13.85
CA SER A 2 11.19 27.08 -12.66
C SER A 2 11.38 28.03 -11.49
N ALA A 3 10.32 28.32 -10.74
CA ALA A 3 10.41 29.21 -9.57
C ALA A 3 11.37 28.62 -8.53
N MET A 4 12.21 29.44 -7.89
CA MET A 4 13.29 29.00 -7.00
C MET A 4 12.80 28.10 -5.85
N TYR A 5 11.62 28.40 -5.29
CA TYR A 5 11.03 27.55 -4.25
C TYR A 5 10.72 26.12 -4.70
N LEU A 6 10.45 25.89 -6.00
CA LEU A 6 10.27 24.53 -6.54
C LEU A 6 11.59 23.78 -6.62
N LYS A 7 12.69 24.46 -6.96
CA LYS A 7 14.03 23.85 -6.95
C LYS A 7 14.41 23.41 -5.54
N ILE A 8 14.19 24.26 -4.54
CA ILE A 8 14.43 23.95 -3.13
C ILE A 8 13.57 22.79 -2.67
N LYS A 9 12.26 22.79 -3.03
CA LYS A 9 11.36 21.67 -2.75
C LYS A 9 11.91 20.36 -3.31
N CYS A 10 12.34 20.34 -4.58
CA CYS A 10 12.86 19.14 -5.23
C CYS A 10 14.15 18.63 -4.56
N ASP A 11 15.08 19.52 -4.23
CA ASP A 11 16.36 19.15 -3.60
C ASP A 11 16.14 18.60 -2.17
N LEU A 12 15.28 19.26 -1.38
CA LEU A 12 14.92 18.74 -0.06
C LEU A 12 14.21 17.38 -0.14
N LEU A 13 13.32 17.23 -1.11
CA LEU A 13 12.62 15.95 -1.35
C LEU A 13 13.58 14.85 -1.76
N GLU A 14 14.57 15.14 -2.62
CA GLU A 14 15.62 14.20 -2.98
C GLU A 14 16.44 13.77 -1.77
N LYS A 15 16.83 14.72 -0.90
CA LYS A 15 17.57 14.44 0.34
C LYS A 15 16.76 13.59 1.34
N ILE A 16 15.44 13.75 1.38
CA ILE A 16 14.55 12.89 2.18
C ILE A 16 14.48 11.49 1.55
N ASN A 17 14.29 11.40 0.25
CA ASN A 17 14.12 10.12 -0.45
C ASN A 17 15.41 9.27 -0.47
N ASN A 18 16.58 9.89 -0.56
CA ASN A 18 17.88 9.20 -0.55
C ASN A 18 18.41 8.93 0.86
N GLY A 19 17.67 9.34 1.92
CA GLY A 19 18.01 9.09 3.32
C GLY A 19 19.06 10.04 3.91
N THR A 20 19.43 11.12 3.22
CA THR A 20 20.26 12.19 3.81
C THR A 20 19.57 12.81 5.03
N TYR A 21 18.26 13.06 4.91
CA TYR A 21 17.39 13.38 6.04
C TYR A 21 16.46 12.19 6.28
N LYS A 22 16.63 11.53 7.42
CA LYS A 22 15.82 10.35 7.80
C LYS A 22 14.54 10.79 8.50
N GLU A 23 13.56 9.92 8.58
CA GLU A 23 12.36 10.11 9.39
C GLU A 23 12.75 10.41 10.85
N GLY A 24 12.15 11.47 11.40
CA GLY A 24 12.45 11.98 12.73
C GLY A 24 13.59 13.00 12.79
N ASP A 25 14.37 13.16 11.72
CA ASP A 25 15.43 14.17 11.66
C ASP A 25 14.83 15.57 11.51
N LEU A 26 15.52 16.54 12.07
CA LEU A 26 15.24 17.96 11.81
C LEU A 26 15.99 18.40 10.56
N ILE A 27 15.29 19.05 9.63
CA ILE A 27 15.95 19.75 8.54
C ILE A 27 16.54 21.07 9.05
N PRO A 28 17.52 21.67 8.35
CA PRO A 28 18.02 23.00 8.71
C PRO A 28 16.90 24.03 8.79
N THR A 29 17.09 25.02 9.63
CA THR A 29 16.12 26.12 9.84
C THR A 29 15.87 26.94 8.58
N GLU A 30 14.76 27.69 8.54
CA GLU A 30 14.48 28.62 7.43
C GLU A 30 15.62 29.64 7.19
N ILE A 31 16.36 29.99 8.25
CA ILE A 31 17.52 30.91 8.17
C ILE A 31 18.69 30.19 7.50
N GLU A 32 19.11 29.04 8.01
CA GLU A 32 20.20 28.25 7.43
C GLU A 32 19.93 27.86 5.98
N LEU A 33 18.70 27.44 5.66
CA LEU A 33 18.33 27.15 4.28
C LEU A 33 18.32 28.39 3.36
N SER A 34 17.98 29.58 3.88
CA SER A 34 18.07 30.82 3.11
C SER A 34 19.51 31.19 2.76
N GLU A 35 20.45 30.88 3.64
CA GLU A 35 21.89 31.04 3.42
C GLU A 35 22.42 29.98 2.44
N ILE A 36 22.07 28.70 2.63
CA ILE A 36 22.50 27.59 1.77
C ILE A 36 22.08 27.79 0.31
N TYR A 37 20.84 28.24 0.09
CA TYR A 37 20.28 28.40 -1.26
C TYR A 37 20.42 29.82 -1.83
N ASP A 38 21.00 30.76 -1.08
CA ASP A 38 21.12 32.20 -1.42
C ASP A 38 19.77 32.81 -1.90
N VAL A 39 18.73 32.65 -1.06
CA VAL A 39 17.38 33.13 -1.34
C VAL A 39 16.74 33.78 -0.11
N SER A 40 15.64 34.49 -0.32
CA SER A 40 14.88 35.05 0.79
C SER A 40 14.20 33.97 1.65
N ARG A 41 14.07 34.22 2.96
CA ARG A 41 13.34 33.34 3.89
C ARG A 41 11.89 33.04 3.46
N PRO A 42 11.10 33.98 2.91
CA PRO A 42 9.79 33.65 2.35
C PRO A 42 9.82 32.57 1.27
N THR A 43 10.84 32.58 0.39
CA THR A 43 11.02 31.58 -0.67
C THR A 43 11.26 30.18 -0.08
N VAL A 44 12.13 30.08 0.94
CA VAL A 44 12.37 28.84 1.69
C VAL A 44 11.11 28.37 2.39
N ARG A 45 10.41 29.29 3.07
CA ARG A 45 9.16 28.97 3.78
C ARG A 45 8.10 28.40 2.86
N GLN A 46 7.99 28.93 1.64
CA GLN A 46 7.08 28.41 0.63
C GLN A 46 7.45 26.99 0.20
N ALA A 47 8.73 26.70 -0.03
CA ALA A 47 9.21 25.36 -0.36
C ALA A 47 8.92 24.36 0.77
N ILE A 48 9.23 24.74 2.02
CA ILE A 48 8.94 23.92 3.21
C ILE A 48 7.43 23.70 3.37
N GLN A 49 6.61 24.74 3.16
CA GLN A 49 5.16 24.62 3.29
C GLN A 49 4.59 23.60 2.29
N LEU A 50 5.05 23.61 1.05
CA LEU A 50 4.66 22.59 0.07
C LEU A 50 5.03 21.16 0.51
N LEU A 51 6.21 20.97 1.12
CA LEU A 51 6.61 19.67 1.65
C LEU A 51 5.80 19.27 2.90
N VAL A 52 5.35 20.24 3.69
CA VAL A 52 4.43 19.99 4.81
C VAL A 52 3.05 19.62 4.28
N ASP A 53 2.53 20.34 3.29
CA ASP A 53 1.23 20.05 2.66
C ASP A 53 1.23 18.67 1.96
N ASP A 54 2.38 18.30 1.37
CA ASP A 54 2.60 16.98 0.76
C ASP A 54 2.89 15.87 1.81
N GLY A 55 2.99 16.19 3.11
CA GLY A 55 3.18 15.25 4.21
C GLY A 55 4.61 14.69 4.37
N TYR A 56 5.62 15.32 3.76
CA TYR A 56 7.04 14.96 3.94
C TYR A 56 7.68 15.62 5.16
N LEU A 57 7.13 16.76 5.58
CA LEU A 57 7.63 17.53 6.71
C LEU A 57 6.51 17.89 7.68
N GLU A 58 6.85 18.06 8.97
CA GLU A 58 5.95 18.55 10.01
C GLU A 58 6.64 19.70 10.77
N LYS A 59 5.93 20.82 10.94
CA LYS A 59 6.40 21.92 11.79
C LYS A 59 6.05 21.65 13.25
N ARG A 60 7.05 21.48 14.10
CA ARG A 60 6.86 21.28 15.54
C ARG A 60 7.24 22.55 16.30
N ARG A 61 6.28 23.11 17.04
CA ARG A 61 6.48 24.32 17.83
C ARG A 61 7.70 24.17 18.73
N LYS A 62 8.64 25.14 18.68
CA LYS A 62 9.91 25.17 19.45
C LYS A 62 10.91 24.05 19.16
N ARG A 63 10.63 23.16 18.21
CA ARG A 63 11.52 22.05 17.86
C ARG A 63 12.09 22.16 16.44
N GLY A 64 11.45 22.89 15.55
CA GLY A 64 11.86 23.02 14.15
C GLY A 64 10.96 22.26 13.18
N THR A 65 11.46 22.03 11.98
CA THR A 65 10.76 21.29 10.92
C THR A 65 11.39 19.90 10.83
N MET A 66 10.56 18.88 11.02
CA MET A 66 10.97 17.48 11.12
C MET A 66 10.52 16.70 9.89
N VAL A 67 11.35 15.77 9.44
CA VAL A 67 10.99 14.82 8.38
C VAL A 67 9.96 13.83 8.91
N CYS A 68 8.86 13.69 8.18
CA CYS A 68 7.79 12.75 8.48
C CYS A 68 7.71 11.65 7.45
N GLN A 69 7.23 10.49 7.85
CA GLN A 69 6.86 9.47 6.90
C GLN A 69 5.54 9.88 6.22
N ARG A 70 5.59 10.10 4.89
CA ARG A 70 4.37 10.35 4.13
C ARG A 70 3.44 9.16 4.23
N LYS A 71 2.26 9.38 4.76
CA LYS A 71 1.21 8.37 4.73
C LYS A 71 0.64 8.23 3.33
N ILE A 72 0.36 7.01 2.95
CA ILE A 72 -0.15 6.64 1.63
C ILE A 72 -1.65 6.50 1.72
N GLU A 73 -2.37 7.30 0.97
CA GLU A 73 -3.81 7.14 0.80
C GLU A 73 -4.10 5.90 -0.04
N GLN A 74 -5.01 5.05 0.45
CA GLN A 74 -5.47 3.87 -0.23
C GLN A 74 -6.90 4.11 -0.74
N GLU A 75 -7.07 4.19 -2.06
CA GLU A 75 -8.35 4.50 -2.72
C GLU A 75 -9.16 3.26 -3.13
N PHE A 76 -8.63 2.06 -2.94
CA PHE A 76 -9.33 0.82 -3.32
C PHE A 76 -10.67 0.61 -2.58
N THR A 77 -11.01 1.51 -1.67
CA THR A 77 -12.32 1.56 -1.01
C THR A 77 -13.42 2.11 -1.92
N GLN A 78 -13.04 2.84 -2.97
CA GLN A 78 -13.97 3.51 -3.89
C GLN A 78 -14.04 2.83 -5.27
N LYS A 79 -12.94 2.20 -5.72
CA LYS A 79 -12.82 1.61 -7.06
C LYS A 79 -12.19 0.23 -6.98
N ILE A 80 -12.54 -0.63 -7.93
CA ILE A 80 -11.86 -1.92 -8.14
C ILE A 80 -10.62 -1.66 -9.00
N LEU A 81 -9.51 -1.33 -8.34
CA LEU A 81 -8.22 -1.12 -8.99
C LEU A 81 -7.22 -2.17 -8.53
N SER A 82 -6.25 -2.50 -9.38
CA SER A 82 -5.07 -3.25 -8.93
C SER A 82 -4.18 -2.33 -8.12
N PHE A 83 -3.47 -2.88 -7.13
CA PHE A 83 -2.54 -2.15 -6.28
C PHE A 83 -1.52 -1.33 -7.09
N ASP A 84 -0.95 -1.94 -8.15
CA ASP A 84 0.07 -1.28 -8.97
C ASP A 84 -0.52 -0.10 -9.75
N LYS A 85 -1.76 -0.24 -10.28
CA LYS A 85 -2.42 0.83 -11.00
C LYS A 85 -2.71 2.02 -10.08
N GLU A 86 -3.27 1.75 -8.90
CA GLU A 86 -3.56 2.78 -7.91
C GLU A 86 -2.31 3.54 -7.48
N MET A 87 -1.23 2.83 -7.15
CA MET A 87 0.02 3.47 -6.70
C MET A 87 0.73 4.22 -7.83
N ASN A 88 0.73 3.68 -9.05
CA ASN A 88 1.33 4.34 -10.20
C ASN A 88 0.62 5.66 -10.56
N GLU A 89 -0.72 5.71 -10.44
CA GLU A 89 -1.49 6.97 -10.61
C GLU A 89 -1.07 8.04 -9.60
N LYS A 90 -0.53 7.64 -8.43
CA LYS A 90 0.03 8.53 -7.40
C LYS A 90 1.52 8.81 -7.56
N GLY A 91 2.14 8.36 -8.66
CA GLY A 91 3.57 8.53 -8.92
C GLY A 91 4.47 7.71 -8.00
N LEU A 92 3.94 6.65 -7.37
CA LEU A 92 4.67 5.75 -6.48
C LEU A 92 5.12 4.50 -7.25
N THR A 93 6.36 4.08 -7.02
CA THR A 93 6.87 2.83 -7.60
C THR A 93 6.45 1.64 -6.75
N THR A 94 6.03 0.56 -7.41
CA THR A 94 5.61 -0.67 -6.74
C THR A 94 6.46 -1.86 -7.15
N SER A 95 6.56 -2.83 -6.26
CA SER A 95 7.06 -4.15 -6.61
C SER A 95 6.34 -5.22 -5.77
N THR A 96 6.31 -6.44 -6.29
CA THR A 96 5.66 -7.57 -5.66
C THR A 96 6.65 -8.72 -5.51
N LYS A 97 6.71 -9.30 -4.30
CA LYS A 97 7.40 -10.57 -4.02
C LYS A 97 6.36 -11.64 -3.74
N VAL A 98 6.35 -12.69 -4.51
CA VAL A 98 5.55 -13.89 -4.21
C VAL A 98 6.26 -14.68 -3.12
N ILE A 99 5.66 -14.74 -1.93
CA ILE A 99 6.19 -15.49 -0.79
C ILE A 99 5.86 -16.97 -0.94
N SER A 100 4.64 -17.27 -1.40
CA SER A 100 4.16 -18.64 -1.59
C SER A 100 3.01 -18.69 -2.58
N LEU A 101 3.00 -19.72 -3.41
CA LEU A 101 1.87 -20.11 -4.23
C LEU A 101 1.73 -21.63 -4.06
N LYS A 102 0.61 -22.09 -3.51
CA LYS A 102 0.37 -23.53 -3.22
C LYS A 102 -1.07 -23.90 -3.50
N ILE A 103 -1.25 -25.14 -3.97
CA ILE A 103 -2.58 -25.75 -4.08
C ILE A 103 -2.81 -26.60 -2.84
N GLU A 104 -3.84 -26.28 -2.07
CA GLU A 104 -4.18 -26.97 -0.83
C GLU A 104 -5.70 -27.19 -0.72
N LYS A 105 -6.14 -28.01 0.22
CA LYS A 105 -7.58 -28.13 0.54
C LYS A 105 -8.03 -26.86 1.27
N ALA A 106 -9.27 -26.46 0.99
CA ALA A 106 -9.85 -25.31 1.69
C ALA A 106 -10.00 -25.62 3.19
N SER A 107 -9.52 -24.70 4.05
CA SER A 107 -9.86 -24.75 5.47
C SER A 107 -11.35 -24.46 5.68
N GLU A 108 -11.88 -24.69 6.87
CA GLU A 108 -13.27 -24.40 7.20
C GLU A 108 -13.59 -22.89 6.99
N GLU A 109 -12.71 -22.02 7.43
CA GLU A 109 -12.84 -20.56 7.22
C GLU A 109 -12.88 -20.22 5.72
N VAL A 110 -11.91 -20.72 4.95
CA VAL A 110 -11.79 -20.43 3.52
C VAL A 110 -12.96 -21.00 2.73
N SER A 111 -13.38 -22.25 3.04
CA SER A 111 -14.52 -22.87 2.37
C SER A 111 -15.82 -22.11 2.62
N LYS A 112 -16.04 -21.66 3.85
CA LYS A 112 -17.18 -20.81 4.21
C LYS A 112 -17.13 -19.45 3.51
N ALA A 113 -15.96 -18.83 3.45
CA ALA A 113 -15.78 -17.53 2.80
C ALA A 113 -16.01 -17.57 1.28
N LEU A 114 -15.56 -18.65 0.63
CA LEU A 114 -15.71 -18.87 -0.81
C LEU A 114 -17.05 -19.54 -1.20
N GLY A 115 -17.80 -20.07 -0.22
CA GLY A 115 -19.03 -20.81 -0.49
C GLY A 115 -18.80 -22.15 -1.22
N ILE A 116 -17.68 -22.82 -0.93
CA ILE A 116 -17.29 -24.12 -1.51
C ILE A 116 -17.18 -25.21 -0.43
N SER A 117 -17.07 -26.47 -0.84
CA SER A 117 -16.80 -27.56 0.10
C SER A 117 -15.38 -27.50 0.67
N SER A 118 -15.20 -27.88 1.93
CA SER A 118 -13.86 -28.05 2.55
C SER A 118 -13.00 -29.12 1.89
N SER A 119 -13.60 -30.03 1.09
CA SER A 119 -12.88 -31.00 0.27
C SER A 119 -12.33 -30.40 -1.03
N GLU A 120 -12.83 -29.26 -1.46
CA GLU A 120 -12.37 -28.62 -2.69
C GLU A 120 -10.99 -27.96 -2.51
N LYS A 121 -10.24 -27.94 -3.62
CA LYS A 121 -8.91 -27.35 -3.64
C LYS A 121 -8.99 -25.83 -3.90
N VAL A 122 -8.11 -25.11 -3.25
CA VAL A 122 -7.87 -23.68 -3.47
C VAL A 122 -6.40 -23.42 -3.79
N CYS A 123 -6.15 -22.44 -4.61
CA CYS A 123 -4.83 -21.83 -4.71
C CYS A 123 -4.68 -20.81 -3.58
N LYS A 124 -3.67 -20.99 -2.75
CA LYS A 124 -3.25 -20.00 -1.74
C LYS A 124 -2.03 -19.25 -2.25
N LEU A 125 -2.22 -17.98 -2.53
CA LEU A 125 -1.19 -17.06 -3.02
C LEU A 125 -0.87 -16.03 -1.94
N ILE A 126 0.38 -15.99 -1.48
CA ILE A 126 0.87 -15.00 -0.49
C ILE A 126 1.84 -14.08 -1.19
N ARG A 127 1.53 -12.77 -1.18
CA ARG A 127 2.35 -11.73 -1.79
C ARG A 127 2.70 -10.66 -0.76
N LEU A 128 3.95 -10.26 -0.76
CA LEU A 128 4.42 -9.04 -0.09
C LEU A 128 4.59 -7.96 -1.14
N ARG A 129 3.94 -6.82 -0.94
CA ARG A 129 3.96 -5.70 -1.86
C ARG A 129 4.68 -4.52 -1.25
N TYR A 130 5.49 -3.90 -2.08
CA TYR A 130 6.35 -2.78 -1.72
C TYR A 130 5.88 -1.51 -2.39
N ILE A 131 6.11 -0.39 -1.73
CA ILE A 131 5.99 0.96 -2.29
C ILE A 131 7.31 1.68 -2.04
N ASN A 132 7.94 2.23 -3.09
CA ASN A 132 9.25 2.87 -3.02
C ASN A 132 10.28 2.01 -2.26
N SER A 133 10.33 0.71 -2.57
CA SER A 133 11.20 -0.30 -1.96
C SER A 133 10.95 -0.61 -0.48
N LYS A 134 9.94 -0.02 0.16
CA LYS A 134 9.53 -0.34 1.54
C LYS A 134 8.36 -1.33 1.54
N PRO A 135 8.36 -2.36 2.42
CA PRO A 135 7.21 -3.24 2.57
C PRO A 135 5.97 -2.45 2.97
N ASN A 136 4.82 -2.72 2.34
CA ASN A 136 3.58 -1.98 2.59
C ASN A 136 2.43 -2.88 3.02
N VAL A 137 2.24 -4.00 2.33
CA VAL A 137 1.11 -4.90 2.60
C VAL A 137 1.46 -6.35 2.29
N ILE A 138 1.01 -7.26 3.17
CA ILE A 138 0.97 -8.70 2.92
C ILE A 138 -0.45 -9.05 2.50
N VAL A 139 -0.59 -9.72 1.36
CA VAL A 139 -1.88 -10.19 0.85
C VAL A 139 -1.85 -11.70 0.72
N THR A 140 -2.69 -12.38 1.50
CA THR A 140 -2.97 -13.81 1.37
C THR A 140 -4.28 -13.97 0.62
N THR A 141 -4.25 -14.55 -0.57
CA THR A 141 -5.41 -14.72 -1.43
C THR A 141 -5.72 -16.21 -1.59
N TYR A 142 -6.99 -16.57 -1.45
CA TYR A 142 -7.51 -17.91 -1.68
C TYR A 142 -8.46 -17.86 -2.88
N ILE A 143 -8.21 -18.77 -3.84
CA ILE A 143 -8.89 -18.80 -5.15
C ILE A 143 -9.36 -20.22 -5.39
N PRO A 144 -10.65 -20.47 -5.72
CA PRO A 144 -11.14 -21.80 -6.05
C PRO A 144 -10.37 -22.38 -7.24
N TYR A 145 -9.59 -23.46 -7.02
CA TYR A 145 -8.74 -24.05 -8.05
C TYR A 145 -9.52 -24.54 -9.26
N LYS A 146 -10.76 -25.03 -9.04
CA LYS A 146 -11.66 -25.49 -10.10
C LYS A 146 -11.98 -24.41 -11.15
N LEU A 147 -11.97 -23.12 -10.74
CA LEU A 147 -12.23 -22.00 -11.67
C LEU A 147 -10.97 -21.60 -12.46
N PHE A 148 -9.79 -21.87 -11.91
CA PHE A 148 -8.50 -21.43 -12.42
C PHE A 148 -7.46 -22.56 -12.31
N PRO A 149 -7.60 -23.64 -13.10
CA PRO A 149 -6.81 -24.88 -12.93
C PRO A 149 -5.34 -24.77 -13.37
N ASP A 150 -4.94 -23.68 -13.96
CA ASP A 150 -3.58 -23.37 -14.42
C ASP A 150 -2.93 -22.20 -13.69
N ILE A 151 -3.53 -21.76 -12.57
CA ILE A 151 -3.09 -20.59 -11.81
C ILE A 151 -1.67 -20.71 -11.24
N GLU A 152 -1.21 -21.93 -10.96
CA GLU A 152 0.14 -22.20 -10.48
C GLU A 152 1.24 -21.86 -11.50
N ASN A 153 0.90 -21.78 -12.78
CA ASN A 153 1.85 -21.47 -13.86
C ASN A 153 1.94 -19.95 -14.13
N VAL A 154 1.21 -19.13 -13.39
CA VAL A 154 1.18 -17.68 -13.60
C VAL A 154 2.27 -16.99 -12.79
N ASP A 155 3.06 -16.14 -13.45
CA ASP A 155 4.03 -15.27 -12.79
C ASP A 155 3.35 -14.06 -12.14
N PHE A 156 2.94 -14.19 -10.88
CA PHE A 156 2.34 -13.09 -10.09
C PHE A 156 3.33 -12.06 -9.54
N VAL A 157 4.61 -12.15 -9.88
CA VAL A 157 5.54 -11.02 -9.70
C VAL A 157 5.24 -9.93 -10.72
N ASN A 158 5.01 -10.32 -11.97
CA ASN A 158 4.81 -9.42 -13.12
C ASN A 158 3.35 -9.34 -13.59
N SER A 159 2.50 -10.32 -13.21
CA SER A 159 1.10 -10.36 -13.65
C SER A 159 0.14 -9.87 -12.57
N ARG A 160 -0.91 -9.17 -12.99
CA ARG A 160 -1.98 -8.72 -12.11
C ARG A 160 -3.06 -9.78 -11.99
N LEU A 161 -3.44 -10.10 -10.75
CA LEU A 161 -4.41 -11.16 -10.47
C LEU A 161 -5.79 -10.91 -11.13
N TYR A 162 -6.29 -9.68 -11.11
CA TYR A 162 -7.60 -9.36 -11.67
C TYR A 162 -7.60 -9.33 -13.20
N ASP A 163 -6.47 -8.99 -13.82
CA ASP A 163 -6.30 -9.10 -15.27
C ASP A 163 -6.34 -10.59 -15.67
N TYR A 164 -5.60 -11.46 -14.95
CA TYR A 164 -5.67 -12.90 -15.15
C TYR A 164 -7.10 -13.48 -15.02
N PHE A 165 -7.86 -13.03 -14.00
CA PHE A 165 -9.26 -13.45 -13.85
C PHE A 165 -10.12 -13.02 -15.04
N SER A 166 -9.92 -11.80 -15.54
CA SER A 166 -10.63 -11.26 -16.70
C SER A 166 -10.29 -12.04 -17.97
N ASP A 167 -9.02 -12.35 -18.20
CA ASP A 167 -8.54 -13.13 -19.35
C ASP A 167 -9.11 -14.56 -19.35
N LYS A 168 -9.41 -15.10 -18.17
CA LYS A 168 -10.08 -16.40 -18.00
C LYS A 168 -11.63 -16.31 -18.05
N GLY A 169 -12.18 -15.13 -18.38
CA GLY A 169 -13.64 -14.94 -18.47
C GLY A 169 -14.36 -14.85 -17.12
N ASN A 170 -13.64 -14.70 -16.04
CA ASN A 170 -14.17 -14.57 -14.68
C ASN A 170 -13.74 -13.26 -14.00
N PRO A 171 -14.13 -12.08 -14.54
CA PRO A 171 -13.73 -10.80 -13.96
C PRO A 171 -14.35 -10.60 -12.57
N VAL A 172 -13.60 -9.92 -11.69
CA VAL A 172 -14.15 -9.42 -10.42
C VAL A 172 -15.02 -8.21 -10.70
N VAL A 173 -16.33 -8.33 -10.46
CA VAL A 173 -17.31 -7.26 -10.75
C VAL A 173 -17.78 -6.53 -9.49
N LYS A 174 -17.54 -7.10 -8.30
CA LYS A 174 -17.90 -6.51 -7.01
C LYS A 174 -16.92 -6.99 -5.95
N ILE A 175 -16.58 -6.11 -5.01
CA ILE A 175 -15.80 -6.47 -3.83
C ILE A 175 -16.56 -6.03 -2.58
N ARG A 176 -16.65 -6.93 -1.60
CA ARG A 176 -17.06 -6.61 -0.23
C ARG A 176 -15.83 -6.66 0.66
N ARG A 177 -15.62 -5.63 1.48
CA ARG A 177 -14.50 -5.59 2.43
C ARG A 177 -15.01 -5.39 3.86
N LYS A 178 -14.37 -6.10 4.79
CA LYS A 178 -14.46 -5.86 6.23
C LYS A 178 -13.10 -5.38 6.68
N LEU A 179 -13.05 -4.23 7.36
CA LEU A 179 -11.85 -3.65 7.92
C LEU A 179 -11.86 -3.81 9.44
N GLU A 180 -10.74 -4.26 9.98
CA GLU A 180 -10.43 -4.33 11.40
C GLU A 180 -9.03 -3.75 11.64
N THR A 181 -8.74 -3.38 12.88
CA THR A 181 -7.39 -3.04 13.31
C THR A 181 -6.92 -4.10 14.29
N VAL A 182 -5.75 -4.69 14.03
CA VAL A 182 -5.16 -5.71 14.88
C VAL A 182 -3.69 -5.38 15.15
N LYS A 183 -3.09 -6.05 16.12
CA LYS A 183 -1.64 -5.97 16.38
C LYS A 183 -0.88 -6.88 15.42
N ALA A 184 0.30 -6.44 14.97
CA ALA A 184 1.20 -7.28 14.21
C ALA A 184 1.76 -8.41 15.10
N ASP A 185 1.65 -9.65 14.59
CA ASP A 185 2.38 -10.79 15.13
C ASP A 185 3.85 -10.78 14.65
N GLU A 186 4.69 -11.67 15.20
CA GLU A 186 6.11 -11.80 14.85
C GLU A 186 6.32 -11.94 13.33
N THR A 187 5.60 -12.86 12.69
CA THR A 187 5.73 -13.10 11.23
C THR A 187 5.33 -11.87 10.40
N THR A 188 4.25 -11.21 10.80
CA THR A 188 3.77 -10.00 10.12
C THR A 188 4.74 -8.84 10.32
N SER A 189 5.28 -8.67 11.52
CA SER A 189 6.23 -7.60 11.83
C SER A 189 7.54 -7.77 11.06
N ASP A 190 8.08 -8.97 10.98
CA ASP A 190 9.28 -9.29 10.20
C ASP A 190 9.09 -9.01 8.70
N LEU A 191 7.97 -9.46 8.13
CA LEU A 191 7.70 -9.27 6.70
C LEU A 191 7.42 -7.82 6.34
N LEU A 192 6.78 -7.05 7.22
CA LEU A 192 6.45 -5.64 6.99
C LEU A 192 7.52 -4.67 7.47
N ASP A 193 8.60 -5.15 8.08
CA ASP A 193 9.66 -4.31 8.67
C ASP A 193 9.08 -3.26 9.63
N ILE A 194 8.30 -3.75 10.62
CA ILE A 194 7.69 -2.99 11.71
C ILE A 194 7.95 -3.69 13.04
N LYS A 195 7.58 -3.09 14.14
CA LYS A 195 7.72 -3.72 15.46
C LYS A 195 6.56 -4.68 15.72
N GLU A 196 6.84 -5.74 16.47
CA GLU A 196 5.79 -6.58 17.01
C GLU A 196 4.80 -5.76 17.85
N ASN A 197 3.51 -6.06 17.74
CA ASN A 197 2.40 -5.32 18.32
C ASN A 197 2.11 -3.93 17.71
N ASP A 198 2.85 -3.48 16.69
CA ASP A 198 2.43 -2.28 15.95
C ASP A 198 1.03 -2.47 15.35
N PRO A 199 0.23 -1.39 15.27
CA PRO A 199 -1.10 -1.48 14.70
C PRO A 199 -1.05 -1.71 13.19
N ILE A 200 -1.84 -2.65 12.69
CA ILE A 200 -2.04 -2.91 11.27
C ILE A 200 -3.51 -2.84 10.92
N PHE A 201 -3.81 -2.38 9.70
CA PHE A 201 -5.12 -2.52 9.11
C PHE A 201 -5.28 -3.93 8.53
N TYR A 202 -6.36 -4.60 8.91
CA TYR A 202 -6.63 -5.98 8.57
C TYR A 202 -7.93 -6.06 7.77
N PHE A 203 -7.81 -6.43 6.48
CA PHE A 203 -8.96 -6.53 5.60
C PHE A 203 -9.29 -7.97 5.30
N HIS A 204 -10.56 -8.32 5.42
CA HIS A 204 -11.16 -9.46 4.75
C HIS A 204 -11.86 -8.95 3.49
N SER A 205 -11.46 -9.43 2.33
CA SER A 205 -12.03 -9.03 1.04
C SER A 205 -12.63 -10.22 0.32
N TYR A 206 -13.82 -10.05 -0.21
CA TYR A 206 -14.56 -11.04 -0.96
C TYR A 206 -14.76 -10.49 -2.38
N GLY A 207 -14.07 -11.07 -3.36
CA GLY A 207 -14.21 -10.74 -4.77
C GLY A 207 -15.31 -11.59 -5.41
N TYR A 208 -16.31 -10.94 -5.98
CA TYR A 208 -17.43 -11.58 -6.65
C TYR A 208 -17.25 -11.49 -8.16
N GLY A 209 -17.38 -12.63 -8.82
CA GLY A 209 -17.49 -12.73 -10.26
C GLY A 209 -18.95 -12.61 -10.76
N ASN A 210 -19.14 -12.91 -12.01
CA ASN A 210 -20.47 -12.98 -12.63
C ASN A 210 -21.39 -13.96 -11.87
N GLY A 211 -22.67 -13.62 -11.77
CA GLY A 211 -23.65 -14.43 -11.02
C GLY A 211 -23.51 -14.34 -9.49
N ASN A 212 -22.83 -13.32 -8.98
CA ASN A 212 -22.65 -13.05 -7.54
C ASN A 212 -21.98 -14.20 -6.76
N LYS A 213 -21.13 -14.99 -7.42
CA LYS A 213 -20.31 -16.04 -6.79
C LYS A 213 -19.01 -15.45 -6.28
N VAL A 214 -18.56 -15.86 -5.09
CA VAL A 214 -17.24 -15.50 -4.58
C VAL A 214 -16.20 -16.31 -5.34
N ILE A 215 -15.32 -15.63 -6.06
CA ILE A 215 -14.23 -16.23 -6.84
C ILE A 215 -12.85 -15.96 -6.21
N GLU A 216 -12.81 -15.08 -5.20
CA GLU A 216 -11.61 -14.72 -4.44
C GLU A 216 -11.99 -14.38 -3.00
N TYR A 217 -11.23 -14.92 -2.06
CA TYR A 217 -11.20 -14.44 -0.68
C TYR A 217 -9.78 -14.05 -0.33
N SER A 218 -9.57 -12.83 0.13
CA SER A 218 -8.24 -12.38 0.52
C SER A 218 -8.20 -11.70 1.88
N ILE A 219 -7.07 -11.91 2.56
CA ILE A 219 -6.71 -11.28 3.82
C ILE A 219 -5.53 -10.37 3.54
N SER A 220 -5.70 -9.07 3.77
CA SER A 220 -4.64 -8.08 3.57
C SER A 220 -4.25 -7.42 4.89
N ARG A 221 -2.95 -7.37 5.15
CA ARG A 221 -2.34 -6.76 6.34
C ARG A 221 -1.52 -5.57 5.91
N TYR A 222 -2.09 -4.36 6.08
CA TYR A 222 -1.42 -3.10 5.74
C TYR A 222 -0.74 -2.51 6.98
N ARG A 223 0.43 -1.96 6.82
CA ARG A 223 1.10 -1.14 7.84
C ARG A 223 0.21 0.01 8.26
N GLY A 224 -0.01 0.20 9.57
CA GLY A 224 -0.84 1.26 10.10
C GLY A 224 -0.13 2.61 10.23
N ASP A 225 1.20 2.60 10.24
CA ASP A 225 2.04 3.80 10.36
C ASP A 225 2.08 4.63 9.07
N ILE A 226 2.07 3.97 7.89
CA ILE A 226 2.22 4.62 6.58
C ILE A 226 0.97 4.62 5.72
N ASN A 227 -0.11 3.94 6.09
CA ASN A 227 -1.34 3.90 5.31
C ASN A 227 -2.48 4.62 6.01
N TYR A 228 -3.38 5.20 5.23
CA TYR A 228 -4.72 5.61 5.66
C TYR A 228 -5.74 5.33 4.55
N PHE A 229 -7.01 5.28 4.92
CA PHE A 229 -8.12 4.95 4.02
C PHE A 229 -9.13 6.08 4.07
N VAL A 230 -9.59 6.51 2.90
CA VAL A 230 -10.62 7.54 2.73
C VAL A 230 -11.90 6.88 2.22
N PHE A 231 -13.02 7.28 2.79
CA PHE A 231 -14.35 6.83 2.40
C PHE A 231 -15.21 8.05 2.10
N ASP A 232 -15.53 8.30 0.84
CA ASP A 232 -16.45 9.36 0.43
C ASP A 232 -17.88 8.79 0.42
N LEU A 233 -18.76 9.42 1.16
CA LEU A 233 -20.16 9.06 1.24
C LEU A 233 -20.98 10.17 0.58
N TYR A 234 -21.74 9.82 -0.46
CA TYR A 234 -22.65 10.73 -1.15
C TYR A 234 -24.09 10.43 -0.74
N ARG A 235 -24.92 11.48 -0.72
CA ARG A 235 -26.36 11.41 -0.37
C ARG A 235 -27.20 11.56 -1.63
#